data_29d30b8bd336547f8b8dd094ce596aab
#
_entry.id   29d30b8bd336547f8b8dd094ce596aab
#
_cell.length_a   1.000
_cell.length_b   1.000
_cell.length_c   1.000
_cell.angle_alpha   90.00
_cell.angle_beta   90.00
_cell.angle_gamma   90.00
#
_symmetry.space_group_name_H-M   'P 1'
#
loop_
_entity.id
_entity.type
_entity.pdbx_description
1 polymer ?
#
loop_
_entity_poly.entity_id
_entity_poly.type
_entity_poly.pdbx_seq_one_letter_code
_entity_poly.pdbx_strand_id
1 'polypeptide(L)'
;MYIVLGRFQPFHKGHAYLVEAALEKGPTTIAIGSSQSEPSMNNPWSVGEREEMIREWLGDREANIVHIADINDPPNWVEHASNFHGHGTLVTSDEDTKMLYEKSEFPVEWVNLSERESFEGWRVRATLKMLSTVHEKEAQKQVMLQTIPPKVVDWLVENDALYRLYAMSRDLEHVG
;
A
#
# COMPACT_ATOMS: atom_id res chain seq x y z
N MET A 1 -7.41 -4.99 19.05
CA MET A 1 -6.54 -4.28 18.11
C MET A 1 -6.71 -4.91 16.73
N TYR A 2 -6.75 -4.11 15.70
CA TYR A 2 -6.90 -4.53 14.30
C TYR A 2 -5.61 -4.25 13.52
N ILE A 3 -5.30 -5.09 12.56
CA ILE A 3 -4.05 -5.04 11.78
C ILE A 3 -4.42 -4.98 10.31
N VAL A 4 -3.88 -4.00 9.59
CA VAL A 4 -3.97 -3.94 8.13
C VAL A 4 -2.56 -4.02 7.56
N LEU A 5 -2.29 -5.07 6.80
CA LEU A 5 -0.99 -5.32 6.21
C LEU A 5 -1.00 -5.04 4.71
N GLY A 6 0.03 -4.38 4.22
CA GLY A 6 0.19 -4.14 2.79
C GLY A 6 1.56 -3.54 2.43
N ARG A 7 1.89 -3.58 1.14
CA ARG A 7 3.08 -2.87 0.62
C ARG A 7 2.81 -1.38 0.40
N PHE A 8 1.55 -1.02 0.16
CA PHE A 8 1.11 0.37 -0.07
C PHE A 8 1.92 1.11 -1.16
N GLN A 9 2.03 0.49 -2.33
CA GLN A 9 2.82 0.96 -3.47
C GLN A 9 1.95 1.37 -4.68
N PRO A 10 1.26 2.54 -4.65
CA PRO A 10 1.06 3.46 -3.53
C PRO A 10 -0.10 3.04 -2.63
N PHE A 11 -0.39 3.86 -1.61
CA PHE A 11 -1.64 3.75 -0.86
C PHE A 11 -2.82 4.14 -1.77
N HIS A 12 -3.77 3.23 -1.97
CA HIS A 12 -4.91 3.39 -2.87
C HIS A 12 -6.24 3.14 -2.15
N LYS A 13 -7.38 3.39 -2.83
CA LYS A 13 -8.72 3.29 -2.23
C LYS A 13 -9.04 1.92 -1.62
N GLY A 14 -8.54 0.83 -2.23
CA GLY A 14 -8.69 -0.50 -1.64
C GLY A 14 -8.02 -0.61 -0.26
N HIS A 15 -6.83 -0.04 -0.10
CA HIS A 15 -6.16 0.02 1.20
C HIS A 15 -6.93 0.95 2.17
N ALA A 16 -7.38 2.11 1.71
CA ALA A 16 -8.17 3.04 2.50
C ALA A 16 -9.41 2.35 3.07
N TYR A 17 -10.12 1.59 2.25
CA TYR A 17 -11.31 0.86 2.67
C TYR A 17 -11.02 -0.17 3.78
N LEU A 18 -9.91 -0.92 3.68
CA LEU A 18 -9.49 -1.87 4.71
C LEU A 18 -9.12 -1.16 6.02
N VAL A 19 -8.39 -0.05 5.93
CA VAL A 19 -7.98 0.72 7.12
C VAL A 19 -9.21 1.36 7.78
N GLU A 20 -10.16 1.90 7.02
CA GLU A 20 -11.41 2.43 7.56
C GLU A 20 -12.20 1.36 8.30
N ALA A 21 -12.38 0.18 7.69
CA ALA A 21 -13.06 -0.94 8.33
C ALA A 21 -12.39 -1.39 9.65
N ALA A 22 -11.07 -1.27 9.74
CA ALA A 22 -10.33 -1.55 10.97
C ALA A 22 -10.51 -0.45 12.01
N LEU A 23 -10.40 0.82 11.61
CA LEU A 23 -10.53 1.99 12.50
C LEU A 23 -11.92 2.10 13.13
N GLU A 24 -12.99 1.75 12.39
CA GLU A 24 -14.36 1.72 12.91
C GLU A 24 -14.53 0.73 14.05
N LYS A 25 -13.69 -0.29 14.15
CA LYS A 25 -13.77 -1.35 15.15
C LYS A 25 -12.90 -1.11 16.37
N GLY A 26 -11.84 -0.32 16.23
CA GLY A 26 -10.97 0.01 17.36
C GLY A 26 -9.53 0.35 17.00
N PRO A 27 -8.64 0.33 17.99
CA PRO A 27 -7.23 0.65 17.78
C PRO A 27 -6.61 -0.16 16.65
N THR A 28 -5.98 0.53 15.69
CA THR A 28 -5.51 -0.05 14.43
C THR A 28 -4.00 0.13 14.26
N THR A 29 -3.35 -0.93 13.82
CA THR A 29 -1.95 -0.91 13.36
C THR A 29 -1.91 -1.14 11.84
N ILE A 30 -1.29 -0.21 11.13
CA ILE A 30 -1.00 -0.31 9.70
C ILE A 30 0.43 -0.80 9.54
N ALA A 31 0.60 -2.00 9.01
CA ALA A 31 1.88 -2.65 8.84
C ALA A 31 2.36 -2.53 7.39
N ILE A 32 3.44 -1.78 7.18
CA ILE A 32 4.04 -1.55 5.86
C ILE A 32 5.08 -2.64 5.60
N GLY A 33 4.74 -3.62 4.77
CA GLY A 33 5.64 -4.70 4.36
C GLY A 33 6.70 -4.26 3.35
N SER A 34 7.68 -5.14 3.11
CA SER A 34 8.81 -4.90 2.19
C SER A 34 9.49 -3.55 2.47
N SER A 35 9.74 -3.26 3.75
CA SER A 35 10.24 -1.95 4.18
C SER A 35 11.68 -1.68 3.73
N GLN A 36 12.47 -2.73 3.51
CA GLN A 36 13.86 -2.68 3.05
C GLN A 36 14.01 -2.66 1.52
N SER A 37 12.90 -2.78 0.77
CA SER A 37 12.99 -2.91 -0.68
C SER A 37 13.62 -1.69 -1.34
N GLU A 38 14.63 -1.96 -2.16
CA GLU A 38 15.24 -0.95 -3.02
C GLU A 38 14.22 -0.44 -4.07
N PRO A 39 14.35 0.82 -4.50
CA PRO A 39 13.50 1.37 -5.53
C PRO A 39 13.51 0.54 -6.81
N SER A 40 12.31 0.18 -7.28
CA SER A 40 12.10 -0.59 -8.51
C SER A 40 10.72 -0.30 -9.08
N MET A 41 10.44 -0.76 -10.30
CA MET A 41 9.09 -0.60 -10.88
C MET A 41 7.98 -1.24 -10.04
N ASN A 42 8.30 -2.28 -9.26
CA ASN A 42 7.34 -2.92 -8.36
C ASN A 42 7.25 -2.26 -6.97
N ASN A 43 8.31 -1.55 -6.56
CA ASN A 43 8.42 -0.85 -5.29
C ASN A 43 9.01 0.56 -5.53
N PRO A 44 8.29 1.45 -6.24
CA PRO A 44 8.86 2.75 -6.64
C PRO A 44 9.07 3.72 -5.48
N TRP A 45 8.34 3.54 -4.37
CA TRP A 45 8.42 4.45 -3.22
C TRP A 45 9.04 3.77 -2.00
N SER A 46 9.92 4.51 -1.32
CA SER A 46 10.55 4.08 -0.06
C SER A 46 9.49 3.87 1.04
N VAL A 47 9.87 3.21 2.12
CA VAL A 47 8.98 3.00 3.26
C VAL A 47 8.52 4.32 3.89
N GLY A 48 9.42 5.32 3.97
CA GLY A 48 9.09 6.65 4.48
C GLY A 48 8.05 7.36 3.62
N GLU A 49 8.22 7.37 2.30
CA GLU A 49 7.26 7.95 1.36
C GLU A 49 5.88 7.26 1.43
N ARG A 50 5.84 5.96 1.62
CA ARG A 50 4.58 5.22 1.80
C ARG A 50 3.90 5.57 3.13
N GLU A 51 4.67 5.73 4.20
CA GLU A 51 4.16 6.19 5.48
C GLU A 51 3.60 7.62 5.38
N GLU A 52 4.31 8.54 4.70
CA GLU A 52 3.82 9.89 4.47
C GLU A 52 2.47 9.90 3.74
N MET A 53 2.32 9.13 2.65
CA MET A 53 1.04 8.98 1.95
C MET A 53 -0.09 8.52 2.87
N ILE A 54 0.20 7.55 3.75
CA ILE A 54 -0.77 7.03 4.72
C ILE A 54 -1.14 8.11 5.75
N ARG A 55 -0.14 8.84 6.29
CA ARG A 55 -0.36 9.91 7.27
C ARG A 55 -1.16 11.07 6.68
N GLU A 56 -0.85 11.50 5.46
CA GLU A 56 -1.64 12.51 4.75
C GLU A 56 -3.11 12.08 4.59
N TRP A 57 -3.33 10.83 4.26
CA TRP A 57 -4.68 10.30 4.16
C TRP A 57 -5.38 10.17 5.52
N LEU A 58 -4.67 9.74 6.56
CA LEU A 58 -5.21 9.63 7.92
C LEU A 58 -5.66 11.00 8.46
N GLY A 59 -4.90 12.06 8.19
CA GLY A 59 -5.14 13.36 8.83
C GLY A 59 -5.02 13.24 10.35
N ASP A 60 -6.06 13.69 11.08
CA ASP A 60 -6.10 13.66 12.55
C ASP A 60 -6.51 12.28 13.12
N ARG A 61 -6.78 11.29 12.29
CA ARG A 61 -7.15 9.94 12.76
C ARG A 61 -5.93 9.19 13.28
N GLU A 62 -6.07 8.60 14.45
CA GLU A 62 -4.98 7.87 15.10
C GLU A 62 -4.89 6.43 14.56
N ALA A 63 -3.69 6.05 14.12
CA ALA A 63 -3.30 4.67 13.84
C ALA A 63 -1.81 4.50 14.14
N ASN A 64 -1.44 3.33 14.66
CA ASN A 64 -0.05 2.95 14.77
C ASN A 64 0.47 2.54 13.37
N ILE A 65 1.67 2.97 12.99
CA ILE A 65 2.30 2.55 11.73
C ILE A 65 3.62 1.86 12.06
N VAL A 66 3.79 0.66 11.51
CA VAL A 66 5.01 -0.13 11.70
C VAL A 66 5.59 -0.55 10.35
N HIS A 67 6.91 -0.69 10.31
CA HIS A 67 7.65 -1.12 9.12
C HIS A 67 8.13 -2.55 9.30
N ILE A 68 7.86 -3.42 8.33
CA ILE A 68 8.24 -4.83 8.38
C ILE A 68 9.12 -5.14 7.17
N ALA A 69 10.34 -5.58 7.46
CA ALA A 69 11.24 -6.09 6.42
C ALA A 69 10.88 -7.54 6.05
N ASP A 70 11.02 -7.89 4.78
CA ASP A 70 10.86 -9.27 4.33
C ASP A 70 12.08 -10.11 4.76
N ILE A 71 11.83 -11.32 5.22
CA ILE A 71 12.88 -12.24 5.68
C ILE A 71 13.12 -13.40 4.69
N ASN A 72 12.42 -13.43 3.57
CA ASN A 72 12.48 -14.53 2.58
C ASN A 72 12.26 -15.95 3.19
N ASP A 73 11.49 -16.02 4.25
CA ASP A 73 11.17 -17.24 4.98
C ASP A 73 9.65 -17.32 5.22
N PRO A 74 8.87 -17.74 4.21
CA PRO A 74 7.41 -17.74 4.30
C PRO A 74 6.82 -18.49 5.48
N PRO A 75 7.37 -19.66 5.92
CA PRO A 75 6.84 -20.36 7.08
C PRO A 75 6.91 -19.57 8.40
N ASN A 76 7.95 -18.74 8.57
CA ASN A 76 8.19 -17.97 9.79
C ASN A 76 7.79 -16.48 9.64
N TRP A 77 7.25 -16.11 8.48
CA TRP A 77 6.98 -14.70 8.16
C TRP A 77 5.95 -14.06 9.10
N VAL A 78 4.86 -14.77 9.45
CA VAL A 78 3.82 -14.22 10.34
C VAL A 78 4.35 -14.05 11.77
N GLU A 79 5.17 -14.99 12.28
CA GLU A 79 5.82 -14.84 13.57
C GLU A 79 6.74 -13.62 13.58
N HIS A 80 7.58 -13.47 12.53
CA HIS A 80 8.41 -12.29 12.36
C HIS A 80 7.59 -11.00 12.36
N ALA A 81 6.53 -10.94 11.54
CA ALA A 81 5.68 -9.76 11.42
C ALA A 81 4.98 -9.42 12.74
N SER A 82 4.59 -10.42 13.52
CA SER A 82 3.91 -10.23 14.80
C SER A 82 4.77 -9.52 15.86
N ASN A 83 6.09 -9.61 15.76
CA ASN A 83 6.99 -8.86 16.62
C ASN A 83 6.90 -7.33 16.40
N PHE A 84 6.39 -6.90 15.25
CA PHE A 84 6.23 -5.48 14.90
C PHE A 84 4.81 -5.00 15.11
N HIS A 85 3.80 -5.71 14.59
CA HIS A 85 2.41 -5.28 14.68
C HIS A 85 1.67 -5.79 15.93
N GLY A 86 2.28 -6.71 16.69
CA GLY A 86 1.66 -7.31 17.86
C GLY A 86 0.54 -8.31 17.54
N HIS A 87 -0.20 -8.71 18.57
CA HIS A 87 -1.36 -9.58 18.42
C HIS A 87 -2.65 -8.79 18.16
N GLY A 88 -3.47 -9.28 17.25
CA GLY A 88 -4.72 -8.62 16.89
C GLY A 88 -5.45 -9.36 15.78
N THR A 89 -6.56 -8.82 15.31
CA THR A 89 -7.33 -9.34 14.19
C THR A 89 -6.80 -8.74 12.89
N LEU A 90 -6.35 -9.58 11.96
CA LEU A 90 -5.99 -9.13 10.61
C LEU A 90 -7.26 -8.76 9.85
N VAL A 91 -7.29 -7.58 9.25
CA VAL A 91 -8.34 -7.12 8.34
C VAL A 91 -7.80 -7.17 6.93
N THR A 92 -8.36 -8.03 6.09
CA THR A 92 -7.84 -8.25 4.74
C THR A 92 -8.94 -8.58 3.72
N SER A 93 -8.65 -8.35 2.45
CA SER A 93 -9.40 -8.82 1.29
C SER A 93 -8.55 -9.75 0.40
N ASP A 94 -7.36 -10.14 0.86
CA ASP A 94 -6.42 -10.98 0.13
C ASP A 94 -6.41 -12.40 0.69
N GLU A 95 -6.74 -13.38 -0.17
CA GLU A 95 -6.91 -14.76 0.25
C GLU A 95 -5.60 -15.41 0.70
N ASP A 96 -4.48 -15.08 0.04
CA ASP A 96 -3.18 -15.64 0.40
C ASP A 96 -2.74 -15.14 1.78
N THR A 97 -2.92 -13.85 2.03
CA THR A 97 -2.63 -13.24 3.33
C THR A 97 -3.53 -13.80 4.42
N LYS A 98 -4.82 -13.98 4.13
CA LYS A 98 -5.78 -14.59 5.04
C LYS A 98 -5.33 -16.00 5.43
N MET A 99 -5.08 -16.89 4.45
CA MET A 99 -4.66 -18.27 4.71
C MET A 99 -3.37 -18.33 5.52
N LEU A 100 -2.43 -17.43 5.25
CA LEU A 100 -1.15 -17.37 5.95
C LEU A 100 -1.34 -17.04 7.44
N TYR A 101 -2.19 -16.06 7.76
CA TYR A 101 -2.47 -15.66 9.15
C TYR A 101 -3.35 -16.65 9.89
N GLU A 102 -4.37 -17.23 9.24
CA GLU A 102 -5.19 -18.29 9.84
C GLU A 102 -4.37 -19.52 10.21
N LYS A 103 -3.42 -19.91 9.34
CA LYS A 103 -2.49 -21.01 9.62
C LYS A 103 -1.60 -20.75 10.83
N SER A 104 -1.35 -19.49 11.15
CA SER A 104 -0.59 -19.04 12.32
C SER A 104 -1.51 -18.67 13.49
N GLU A 105 -2.76 -19.14 13.49
CA GLU A 105 -3.78 -18.97 14.54
C GLU A 105 -4.15 -17.52 14.85
N PHE A 106 -3.93 -16.58 13.90
CA PHE A 106 -4.43 -15.22 14.03
C PHE A 106 -5.91 -15.15 13.64
N PRO A 107 -6.73 -14.42 14.40
CA PRO A 107 -8.07 -14.11 13.96
C PRO A 107 -8.02 -13.22 12.70
N VAL A 108 -8.85 -13.57 11.72
CA VAL A 108 -8.91 -12.85 10.44
C VAL A 108 -10.32 -12.36 10.21
N GLU A 109 -10.44 -11.10 9.86
CA GLU A 109 -11.67 -10.50 9.38
C GLU A 109 -11.59 -10.26 7.88
N TRP A 110 -12.48 -10.91 7.17
CA TRP A 110 -12.59 -10.78 5.72
C TRP A 110 -13.43 -9.57 5.35
N VAL A 111 -12.88 -8.72 4.48
CA VAL A 111 -13.58 -7.56 3.93
C VAL A 111 -13.77 -7.74 2.44
N ASN A 112 -15.04 -7.73 1.99
CA ASN A 112 -15.35 -7.76 0.57
C ASN A 112 -15.12 -6.38 -0.05
N LEU A 113 -14.15 -6.30 -0.95
CA LEU A 113 -13.98 -5.12 -1.79
C LEU A 113 -14.81 -5.28 -3.07
N SER A 114 -15.85 -4.46 -3.22
CA SER A 114 -16.45 -4.25 -4.54
C SER A 114 -15.38 -3.67 -5.46
N GLU A 115 -15.28 -4.14 -6.70
CA GLU A 115 -14.28 -3.68 -7.68
C GLU A 115 -12.81 -3.99 -7.29
N ARG A 116 -12.57 -5.07 -6.53
CA ARG A 116 -11.22 -5.47 -6.11
C ARG A 116 -10.18 -5.43 -7.24
N GLU A 117 -10.57 -5.85 -8.45
CA GLU A 117 -9.69 -5.86 -9.61
C GLU A 117 -9.13 -4.47 -9.95
N SER A 118 -9.92 -3.42 -9.73
CA SER A 118 -9.50 -2.03 -9.97
C SER A 118 -8.46 -1.55 -8.96
N PHE A 119 -8.39 -2.20 -7.79
CA PHE A 119 -7.49 -1.87 -6.68
C PHE A 119 -6.29 -2.81 -6.57
N GLU A 120 -6.01 -3.62 -7.58
CA GLU A 120 -4.76 -4.39 -7.62
C GLU A 120 -3.56 -3.45 -7.77
N GLY A 121 -2.61 -3.52 -6.85
CA GLY A 121 -1.49 -2.60 -6.79
C GLY A 121 -0.67 -2.52 -8.09
N TRP A 122 -0.57 -3.63 -8.85
CA TRP A 122 0.12 -3.63 -10.14
C TRP A 122 -0.66 -2.82 -11.21
N ARG A 123 -2.01 -2.86 -11.21
CA ARG A 123 -2.85 -2.07 -12.12
C ARG A 123 -2.74 -0.59 -11.81
N VAL A 124 -2.80 -0.23 -10.53
CA VAL A 124 -2.61 1.16 -10.09
C VAL A 124 -1.23 1.67 -10.55
N ARG A 125 -0.15 0.91 -10.32
CA ARG A 125 1.19 1.30 -10.80
C ARG A 125 1.30 1.40 -12.32
N ALA A 126 0.67 0.49 -13.07
CA ALA A 126 0.64 0.57 -14.54
C ALA A 126 -0.02 1.86 -15.02
N THR A 127 -1.14 2.25 -14.41
CA THR A 127 -1.81 3.52 -14.70
C THR A 127 -0.92 4.71 -14.37
N LEU A 128 -0.27 4.71 -13.19
CA LEU A 128 0.66 5.78 -12.79
C LEU A 128 1.87 5.88 -13.73
N LYS A 129 2.39 4.73 -14.19
CA LYS A 129 3.45 4.71 -15.21
C LYS A 129 3.00 5.38 -16.51
N MET A 130 1.81 5.08 -17.00
CA MET A 130 1.26 5.76 -18.19
C MET A 130 1.11 7.27 -17.94
N LEU A 131 0.58 7.65 -16.80
CA LEU A 131 0.39 9.06 -16.43
C LEU A 131 1.71 9.82 -16.26
N SER A 132 2.81 9.14 -15.95
CA SER A 132 4.12 9.79 -15.82
C SER A 132 4.63 10.43 -17.12
N THR A 133 4.06 10.05 -18.26
CA THR A 133 4.34 10.66 -19.58
C THR A 133 3.40 11.81 -19.96
N VAL A 134 2.38 12.06 -19.16
CA VAL A 134 1.41 13.13 -19.37
C VAL A 134 1.89 14.40 -18.65
N HIS A 135 2.00 15.51 -19.37
CA HIS A 135 2.53 16.75 -18.79
C HIS A 135 1.46 17.60 -18.06
N GLU A 136 0.19 17.36 -18.33
CA GLU A 136 -0.89 18.14 -17.74
C GLU A 136 -1.28 17.55 -16.38
N LYS A 137 -0.95 18.28 -15.30
CA LYS A 137 -1.17 17.83 -13.92
C LYS A 137 -2.64 17.62 -13.58
N GLU A 138 -3.55 18.41 -14.11
CA GLU A 138 -4.98 18.24 -13.85
C GLU A 138 -5.52 16.94 -14.48
N ALA A 139 -5.07 16.62 -15.69
CA ALA A 139 -5.43 15.34 -16.32
C ALA A 139 -4.86 14.16 -15.53
N GLN A 140 -3.61 14.26 -15.04
CA GLN A 140 -3.03 13.25 -14.14
C GLN A 140 -3.91 13.07 -12.89
N LYS A 141 -4.27 14.17 -12.22
CA LYS A 141 -5.10 14.14 -11.00
C LYS A 141 -6.44 13.45 -11.23
N GLN A 142 -7.16 13.84 -12.30
CA GLN A 142 -8.47 13.27 -12.62
C GLN A 142 -8.44 11.76 -12.78
N VAL A 143 -7.41 11.21 -13.42
CA VAL A 143 -7.27 9.75 -13.59
C VAL A 143 -6.87 9.09 -12.28
N MET A 144 -5.92 9.65 -11.53
CA MET A 144 -5.49 9.12 -10.24
C MET A 144 -6.63 9.05 -9.22
N LEU A 145 -7.52 10.04 -9.20
CA LEU A 145 -8.68 10.09 -8.31
C LEU A 145 -9.67 8.94 -8.50
N GLN A 146 -9.59 8.18 -9.58
CA GLN A 146 -10.42 6.98 -9.76
C GLN A 146 -10.06 5.88 -8.77
N THR A 147 -8.76 5.70 -8.48
CA THR A 147 -8.26 4.59 -7.66
C THR A 147 -7.48 5.03 -6.42
N ILE A 148 -7.09 6.29 -6.32
CA ILE A 148 -6.26 6.82 -5.24
C ILE A 148 -7.04 7.88 -4.44
N PRO A 149 -6.94 7.91 -3.11
CA PRO A 149 -7.58 8.93 -2.29
C PRO A 149 -7.03 10.34 -2.60
N PRO A 150 -7.88 11.39 -2.52
CA PRO A 150 -7.48 12.75 -2.91
C PRO A 150 -6.20 13.27 -2.24
N LYS A 151 -6.05 13.07 -0.94
CA LYS A 151 -4.85 13.49 -0.20
C LYS A 151 -3.56 12.81 -0.67
N VAL A 152 -3.66 11.54 -1.05
CA VAL A 152 -2.52 10.81 -1.63
C VAL A 152 -2.22 11.28 -3.05
N VAL A 153 -3.25 11.63 -3.83
CA VAL A 153 -3.07 12.25 -5.15
C VAL A 153 -2.32 13.58 -5.02
N ASP A 154 -2.72 14.42 -4.07
CA ASP A 154 -2.04 15.70 -3.82
C ASP A 154 -0.57 15.45 -3.44
N TRP A 155 -0.30 14.53 -2.52
CA TRP A 155 1.07 14.14 -2.15
C TRP A 155 1.90 13.68 -3.37
N LEU A 156 1.35 12.81 -4.22
CA LEU A 156 2.03 12.31 -5.43
C LEU A 156 2.40 13.44 -6.40
N VAL A 157 1.53 14.44 -6.55
CA VAL A 157 1.76 15.58 -7.45
C VAL A 157 2.73 16.59 -6.85
N GLU A 158 2.63 16.90 -5.56
CA GLU A 158 3.46 17.88 -4.87
C GLU A 158 4.91 17.40 -4.75
N ASN A 159 5.13 16.09 -4.58
CA ASN A 159 6.45 15.48 -4.49
C ASN A 159 7.01 15.02 -5.85
N ASP A 160 6.33 15.34 -6.96
CA ASP A 160 6.72 14.92 -8.32
C ASP A 160 6.99 13.40 -8.42
N ALA A 161 6.22 12.62 -7.65
CA ALA A 161 6.46 11.20 -7.41
C ALA A 161 6.28 10.32 -8.66
N LEU A 162 5.55 10.81 -9.67
CA LEU A 162 5.40 10.11 -10.95
C LEU A 162 6.67 10.18 -11.80
N TYR A 163 7.52 11.20 -11.62
CA TYR A 163 8.78 11.32 -12.36
C TYR A 163 9.70 10.11 -12.15
N ARG A 164 9.67 9.53 -10.96
CA ARG A 164 10.45 8.32 -10.67
C ARG A 164 10.04 7.14 -11.57
N LEU A 165 8.74 6.94 -11.80
CA LEU A 165 8.25 5.89 -12.71
C LEU A 165 8.67 6.16 -14.14
N TYR A 166 8.64 7.41 -14.57
CA TYR A 166 9.14 7.83 -15.89
C TYR A 166 10.63 7.52 -16.04
N ALA A 167 11.46 7.93 -15.08
CA ALA A 167 12.90 7.69 -15.10
C ALA A 167 13.22 6.19 -15.16
N MET A 168 12.64 5.39 -14.25
CA MET A 168 12.84 3.94 -14.22
C MET A 168 12.41 3.24 -15.50
N SER A 169 11.34 3.71 -16.16
CA SER A 169 10.87 3.09 -17.41
C SER A 169 11.83 3.36 -18.58
N ARG A 170 12.48 4.51 -18.61
CA ARG A 170 13.50 4.82 -19.64
C ARG A 170 14.74 3.96 -19.51
N ASP A 171 15.19 3.70 -18.28
CA ASP A 171 16.37 2.88 -18.04
C ASP A 171 16.17 1.43 -18.51
N LEU A 172 14.93 0.93 -18.49
CA LEU A 172 14.59 -0.41 -18.98
C LEU A 172 14.52 -0.47 -20.52
N GLU A 173 14.16 0.62 -21.19
CA GLU A 173 14.03 0.67 -22.65
C GLU A 173 15.39 0.74 -23.37
N HIS A 174 16.46 1.12 -22.65
CA HIS A 174 17.82 1.19 -23.21
C HIS A 174 18.61 -0.12 -23.16
N VAL A 175 18.04 -1.19 -22.64
CA VAL A 175 18.68 -2.51 -22.49
C VAL A 175 18.20 -3.51 -23.56
N GLY A 176 17.42 -3.05 -24.54
CA GLY A 176 16.91 -3.83 -25.67
C GLY A 176 17.78 -3.73 -26.91
#